data_2941df3d98b97b406a38cb069030ff13
#
_entry.id   2941df3d98b97b406a38cb069030ff13
#
_cell.length_a   1.000
_cell.length_b   1.000
_cell.length_c   1.000
_cell.angle_alpha   90.00
_cell.angle_beta   90.00
_cell.angle_gamma   90.00
#
_symmetry.space_group_name_H-M   'P 1'
#
loop_
_entity.id
_entity.type
_entity.pdbx_description
1 polymer ?
#
loop_
_entity_poly.entity_id
_entity_poly.type
_entity_poly.pdbx_seq_one_letter_code
_entity_poly.pdbx_strand_id
1 'polypeptide(L)'
;MISRLPEPHDSHWLLKVALAPRPWNLIAGLCIMVAFILNASVPIVVGRAVDEAVATGQLGTLWFWIAVLAGMFIVNASVSFAGRYLFQRSMLELAHYLRTLVTDRIQDPRGLSNVRPPGELLSIASVDTRRVSEILFLTVFPFGEVGSLLYVGIVVLLIHVPLGLFVLLAAPCIVFVSLAAAKPLRARSGARQRGLATAAAKATDLVTGLRIIKGLGAVGAVRMRYSSVSDAAYSSTIRANQAQAQLNATTEFTGAFYVVLVGFFAGWLGIRGEITIGELIAVVGVAQFVITPMTMLGKNISSKVASGGASGERIVSILGDPGRGEVGVEQKREQEQRARKWAAKFPAGVTALRETGEAGADVSEFARVRGFVVAPHEAELFDGTVGENVHVDAEVAAWALEVAQCGDIPGGAEKRVGEEGRLLSGGQRQRVALARAIAADPEVLVLQEPTTAVDSVTQQRIAEAVARARADKVTVVVTEAPAWHVVASEGEAVTKAGTGGKAGAGSEAEREPTGVDHA
;
A
#
# COMPACT_ATOMS: atom_id res chain seq x y z
N MET A 1 -7.88 -19.77 11.09
CA MET A 1 -6.43 -19.76 10.89
C MET A 1 -6.15 -19.91 9.40
N ILE A 2 -5.40 -19.00 8.83
CA ILE A 2 -4.99 -19.06 7.42
C ILE A 2 -3.93 -20.16 7.33
N SER A 3 -4.13 -21.15 6.45
CA SER A 3 -3.09 -22.10 6.09
C SER A 3 -1.92 -21.33 5.46
N ARG A 4 -0.70 -21.85 5.55
CA ARG A 4 0.49 -21.17 5.01
C ARG A 4 0.23 -20.65 3.61
N LEU A 5 0.57 -19.37 3.38
CA LEU A 5 0.50 -18.79 2.04
C LEU A 5 1.45 -19.53 1.09
N PRO A 6 1.12 -19.58 -0.21
CA PRO A 6 2.02 -20.10 -1.24
C PRO A 6 3.30 -19.29 -1.32
N GLU A 7 4.38 -19.90 -1.79
CA GLU A 7 5.64 -19.22 -2.01
C GLU A 7 5.48 -18.10 -3.06
N PRO A 8 6.21 -16.97 -2.93
CA PRO A 8 6.08 -15.83 -3.83
C PRO A 8 6.32 -16.17 -5.32
N HIS A 9 7.10 -17.20 -5.62
CA HIS A 9 7.42 -17.62 -6.99
C HIS A 9 6.40 -18.56 -7.63
N ASP A 10 5.30 -18.85 -6.95
CA ASP A 10 4.30 -19.79 -7.45
C ASP A 10 3.46 -19.16 -8.58
N SER A 11 3.40 -19.83 -9.74
CA SER A 11 2.67 -19.36 -10.93
C SER A 11 1.17 -19.13 -10.71
N HIS A 12 0.60 -19.75 -9.69
CA HIS A 12 -0.82 -19.64 -9.31
C HIS A 12 -1.00 -19.03 -7.93
N TRP A 13 -0.07 -18.16 -7.51
CA TRP A 13 -0.04 -17.54 -6.19
C TRP A 13 -1.39 -16.96 -5.78
N LEU A 14 -1.99 -16.16 -6.66
CA LEU A 14 -3.26 -15.47 -6.42
C LEU A 14 -4.43 -16.44 -6.15
N LEU A 15 -4.52 -17.52 -6.93
CA LEU A 15 -5.55 -18.56 -6.76
C LEU A 15 -5.36 -19.31 -5.46
N LYS A 16 -4.13 -19.66 -5.12
CA LYS A 16 -3.81 -20.34 -3.86
C LYS A 16 -4.07 -19.46 -2.64
N VAL A 17 -3.78 -18.17 -2.74
CA VAL A 17 -4.12 -17.17 -1.71
C VAL A 17 -5.64 -17.08 -1.53
N ALA A 18 -6.41 -17.06 -2.62
CA ALA A 18 -7.87 -17.05 -2.55
C ALA A 18 -8.46 -18.29 -1.89
N LEU A 19 -7.75 -19.41 -1.93
CA LEU A 19 -8.17 -20.67 -1.32
C LEU A 19 -7.58 -20.89 0.09
N ALA A 20 -6.69 -20.02 0.56
CA ALA A 20 -5.99 -20.17 1.84
C ALA A 20 -6.91 -20.14 3.09
N PRO A 21 -7.99 -19.33 3.18
CA PRO A 21 -8.85 -19.27 4.37
C PRO A 21 -9.84 -20.46 4.49
N ARG A 22 -9.39 -21.67 4.24
CA ARG A 22 -10.21 -22.87 4.46
C ARG A 22 -10.28 -23.22 5.96
N PRO A 23 -11.41 -23.71 6.50
CA PRO A 23 -12.69 -24.06 5.83
C PRO A 23 -13.72 -22.93 5.77
N TRP A 24 -13.50 -21.78 6.43
CA TRP A 24 -14.48 -20.71 6.62
C TRP A 24 -15.02 -20.15 5.30
N ASN A 25 -14.14 -20.05 4.30
CA ASN A 25 -14.54 -19.55 2.99
C ASN A 25 -15.49 -20.52 2.25
N LEU A 26 -15.30 -21.83 2.42
CA LEU A 26 -16.21 -22.84 1.87
C LEU A 26 -17.57 -22.80 2.57
N ILE A 27 -17.58 -22.65 3.90
CA ILE A 27 -18.82 -22.52 4.67
C ILE A 27 -19.57 -21.25 4.26
N ALA A 28 -18.85 -20.13 4.09
CA ALA A 28 -19.43 -18.89 3.59
C ALA A 28 -20.06 -19.07 2.20
N GLY A 29 -19.36 -19.75 1.28
CA GLY A 29 -19.86 -20.07 -0.05
C GLY A 29 -21.12 -20.93 -0.02
N LEU A 30 -21.14 -21.95 0.83
CA LEU A 30 -22.32 -22.81 1.02
C LEU A 30 -23.52 -22.01 1.59
N CYS A 31 -23.28 -21.19 2.60
CA CYS A 31 -24.33 -20.32 3.15
C CYS A 31 -24.90 -19.36 2.07
N ILE A 32 -24.04 -18.73 1.28
CA ILE A 32 -24.48 -17.83 0.19
C ILE A 32 -25.24 -18.61 -0.88
N MET A 33 -24.81 -19.82 -1.22
CA MET A 33 -25.52 -20.69 -2.16
C MET A 33 -26.92 -21.06 -1.64
N VAL A 34 -27.04 -21.47 -0.38
CA VAL A 34 -28.33 -21.76 0.24
C VAL A 34 -29.24 -20.53 0.28
N ALA A 35 -28.68 -19.35 0.61
CA ALA A 35 -29.43 -18.10 0.59
C ALA A 35 -29.96 -17.74 -0.81
N PHE A 36 -29.16 -17.95 -1.85
CA PHE A 36 -29.60 -17.72 -3.22
C PHE A 36 -30.67 -18.72 -3.67
N ILE A 37 -30.54 -20.00 -3.30
CA ILE A 37 -31.55 -21.03 -3.56
C ILE A 37 -32.87 -20.68 -2.86
N LEU A 38 -32.83 -20.27 -1.59
CA LEU A 38 -34.02 -19.84 -0.87
C LEU A 38 -34.68 -18.62 -1.53
N ASN A 39 -33.91 -17.64 -1.96
CA ASN A 39 -34.42 -16.50 -2.69
C ASN A 39 -35.10 -16.91 -4.01
N ALA A 40 -34.48 -17.82 -4.75
CA ALA A 40 -35.02 -18.34 -6.01
C ALA A 40 -36.28 -19.19 -5.78
N SER A 41 -36.45 -19.77 -4.59
CA SER A 41 -37.61 -20.59 -4.23
C SER A 41 -38.85 -19.76 -3.86
N VAL A 42 -38.70 -18.44 -3.56
CA VAL A 42 -39.84 -17.59 -3.19
C VAL A 42 -40.96 -17.60 -4.22
N PRO A 43 -40.72 -17.39 -5.52
CA PRO A 43 -41.77 -17.43 -6.54
C PRO A 43 -42.46 -18.78 -6.66
N ILE A 44 -41.72 -19.87 -6.38
CA ILE A 44 -42.27 -21.25 -6.43
C ILE A 44 -43.25 -21.46 -5.30
N VAL A 45 -42.90 -21.03 -4.08
CA VAL A 45 -43.81 -21.13 -2.91
C VAL A 45 -45.02 -20.22 -3.10
N VAL A 46 -44.87 -19.03 -3.67
CA VAL A 46 -45.98 -18.14 -4.02
C VAL A 46 -46.88 -18.81 -5.06
N GLY A 47 -46.33 -19.42 -6.09
CA GLY A 47 -47.10 -20.13 -7.10
C GLY A 47 -47.95 -21.27 -6.50
N ARG A 48 -47.36 -22.08 -5.62
CA ARG A 48 -48.14 -23.13 -4.89
C ARG A 48 -49.20 -22.53 -3.98
N ALA A 49 -48.93 -21.45 -3.29
CA ALA A 49 -49.91 -20.78 -2.48
C ALA A 49 -51.12 -20.29 -3.31
N VAL A 50 -50.86 -19.83 -4.54
CA VAL A 50 -51.93 -19.45 -5.48
C VAL A 50 -52.76 -20.64 -5.90
N ASP A 51 -52.15 -21.75 -6.31
CA ASP A 51 -52.86 -22.94 -6.77
C ASP A 51 -53.65 -23.64 -5.63
N GLU A 52 -53.05 -23.78 -4.46
CA GLU A 52 -53.64 -24.56 -3.37
C GLU A 52 -54.58 -23.74 -2.44
N ALA A 53 -54.32 -22.44 -2.24
CA ALA A 53 -55.06 -21.63 -1.32
C ALA A 53 -56.03 -20.65 -2.01
N VAL A 54 -55.51 -19.88 -3.01
CA VAL A 54 -56.31 -18.84 -3.68
C VAL A 54 -57.32 -19.47 -4.63
N ALA A 55 -56.91 -20.43 -5.46
CA ALA A 55 -57.78 -21.09 -6.42
C ALA A 55 -58.86 -21.93 -5.73
N THR A 56 -58.62 -22.44 -4.53
CA THR A 56 -59.59 -23.26 -3.76
C THR A 56 -60.41 -22.44 -2.75
N GLY A 57 -60.04 -21.16 -2.49
CA GLY A 57 -60.72 -20.28 -1.52
C GLY A 57 -60.48 -20.66 -0.06
N GLN A 58 -59.49 -21.47 0.26
CA GLN A 58 -59.22 -22.00 1.60
C GLN A 58 -58.33 -21.07 2.43
N LEU A 59 -58.88 -20.28 3.33
CA LEU A 59 -58.14 -19.37 4.20
C LEU A 59 -57.10 -20.08 5.11
N GLY A 60 -57.39 -21.28 5.59
CA GLY A 60 -56.44 -22.06 6.43
C GLY A 60 -55.18 -22.41 5.67
N THR A 61 -55.28 -22.84 4.41
CA THR A 61 -54.16 -23.15 3.53
C THR A 61 -53.38 -21.89 3.18
N LEU A 62 -54.05 -20.74 3.04
CA LEU A 62 -53.35 -19.46 2.80
C LEU A 62 -52.46 -19.07 3.98
N TRP A 63 -52.98 -19.18 5.22
CA TRP A 63 -52.17 -18.90 6.42
C TRP A 63 -50.99 -19.84 6.56
N PHE A 64 -51.15 -21.12 6.19
CA PHE A 64 -50.04 -22.07 6.16
C PHE A 64 -48.91 -21.61 5.20
N TRP A 65 -49.25 -21.23 3.95
CA TRP A 65 -48.26 -20.79 2.99
C TRP A 65 -47.59 -19.46 3.36
N ILE A 66 -48.37 -18.53 4.00
CA ILE A 66 -47.79 -17.31 4.55
C ILE A 66 -46.77 -17.63 5.66
N ALA A 67 -47.09 -18.57 6.56
CA ALA A 67 -46.15 -19.01 7.60
C ALA A 67 -44.89 -19.68 7.01
N VAL A 68 -45.05 -20.47 5.95
CA VAL A 68 -43.92 -21.07 5.20
C VAL A 68 -43.03 -19.98 4.62
N LEU A 69 -43.60 -18.98 3.94
CA LEU A 69 -42.87 -17.86 3.39
C LEU A 69 -42.13 -17.07 4.48
N ALA A 70 -42.80 -16.77 5.59
CA ALA A 70 -42.19 -16.05 6.71
C ALA A 70 -41.00 -16.84 7.30
N GLY A 71 -41.19 -18.15 7.52
CA GLY A 71 -40.11 -19.05 7.96
C GLY A 71 -38.92 -19.07 6.98
N MET A 72 -39.22 -19.16 5.69
CA MET A 72 -38.23 -19.15 4.65
C MET A 72 -37.44 -17.82 4.61
N PHE A 73 -38.10 -16.66 4.79
CA PHE A 73 -37.43 -15.37 4.88
C PHE A 73 -36.53 -15.28 6.13
N ILE A 74 -36.97 -15.78 7.27
CA ILE A 74 -36.16 -15.80 8.51
C ILE A 74 -34.91 -16.65 8.30
N VAL A 75 -35.07 -17.85 7.75
CA VAL A 75 -33.93 -18.73 7.45
C VAL A 75 -32.99 -18.09 6.43
N ASN A 76 -33.54 -17.50 5.36
CA ASN A 76 -32.77 -16.81 4.35
C ASN A 76 -31.96 -15.64 4.93
N ALA A 77 -32.59 -14.81 5.77
CA ALA A 77 -31.91 -13.69 6.43
C ALA A 77 -30.77 -14.19 7.33
N SER A 78 -31.02 -15.23 8.13
CA SER A 78 -30.04 -15.83 9.05
C SER A 78 -28.84 -16.42 8.30
N VAL A 79 -29.09 -17.21 7.25
CA VAL A 79 -28.06 -17.86 6.46
C VAL A 79 -27.29 -16.83 5.62
N SER A 80 -27.98 -15.84 5.05
CA SER A 80 -27.34 -14.71 4.34
C SER A 80 -26.42 -13.91 5.25
N PHE A 81 -26.88 -13.60 6.47
CA PHE A 81 -26.06 -12.92 7.46
C PHE A 81 -24.83 -13.72 7.83
N ALA A 82 -24.99 -15.00 8.17
CA ALA A 82 -23.89 -15.90 8.51
C ALA A 82 -22.86 -16.00 7.36
N GLY A 83 -23.32 -16.21 6.13
CA GLY A 83 -22.46 -16.30 4.95
C GLY A 83 -21.66 -15.01 4.69
N ARG A 84 -22.33 -13.87 4.75
CA ARG A 84 -21.68 -12.55 4.57
C ARG A 84 -20.73 -12.22 5.72
N TYR A 85 -21.09 -12.54 6.95
CA TYR A 85 -20.22 -12.36 8.11
C TYR A 85 -18.93 -13.19 7.99
N LEU A 86 -19.04 -14.48 7.68
CA LEU A 86 -17.89 -15.36 7.50
C LEU A 86 -17.00 -14.93 6.33
N PHE A 87 -17.59 -14.53 5.22
CA PHE A 87 -16.87 -13.98 4.08
C PHE A 87 -16.09 -12.71 4.46
N GLN A 88 -16.77 -11.74 5.09
CA GLN A 88 -16.15 -10.48 5.49
C GLN A 88 -15.02 -10.69 6.50
N ARG A 89 -15.24 -11.59 7.47
CA ARG A 89 -14.21 -11.99 8.44
C ARG A 89 -13.00 -12.59 7.74
N SER A 90 -13.19 -13.57 6.85
CA SER A 90 -12.11 -14.20 6.11
C SER A 90 -11.33 -13.20 5.25
N MET A 91 -12.03 -12.25 4.62
CA MET A 91 -11.42 -11.19 3.83
C MET A 91 -10.55 -10.27 4.70
N LEU A 92 -11.04 -9.84 5.87
CA LEU A 92 -10.30 -8.98 6.78
C LEU A 92 -9.11 -9.69 7.42
N GLU A 93 -9.27 -10.96 7.81
CA GLU A 93 -8.17 -11.79 8.34
C GLU A 93 -7.05 -11.97 7.30
N LEU A 94 -7.41 -12.22 6.04
CA LEU A 94 -6.42 -12.33 4.96
C LEU A 94 -5.73 -10.99 4.69
N ALA A 95 -6.48 -9.88 4.64
CA ALA A 95 -5.90 -8.56 4.45
C ALA A 95 -4.92 -8.20 5.58
N HIS A 96 -5.29 -8.50 6.82
CA HIS A 96 -4.43 -8.26 7.98
C HIS A 96 -3.16 -9.11 7.90
N TYR A 97 -3.28 -10.40 7.62
CA TYR A 97 -2.16 -11.32 7.51
C TYR A 97 -1.17 -10.92 6.40
N LEU A 98 -1.69 -10.56 5.21
CA LEU A 98 -0.86 -10.06 4.11
C LEU A 98 -0.15 -8.76 4.48
N ARG A 99 -0.86 -7.86 5.18
CA ARG A 99 -0.27 -6.58 5.64
C ARG A 99 0.90 -6.83 6.59
N THR A 100 0.72 -7.70 7.58
CA THR A 100 1.78 -8.05 8.53
C THR A 100 3.00 -8.61 7.79
N LEU A 101 2.80 -9.59 6.90
CA LEU A 101 3.91 -10.17 6.12
C LEU A 101 4.66 -9.14 5.26
N VAL A 102 3.91 -8.25 4.59
CA VAL A 102 4.53 -7.19 3.77
C VAL A 102 5.28 -6.21 4.66
N THR A 103 4.72 -5.82 5.80
CA THR A 103 5.35 -4.90 6.75
C THR A 103 6.61 -5.53 7.36
N ASP A 104 6.54 -6.79 7.79
CA ASP A 104 7.69 -7.53 8.33
C ASP A 104 8.83 -7.62 7.29
N ARG A 105 8.46 -7.84 6.01
CA ARG A 105 9.47 -7.89 4.93
C ARG A 105 10.09 -6.51 4.64
N ILE A 106 9.31 -5.44 4.70
CA ILE A 106 9.81 -4.06 4.53
C ILE A 106 10.77 -3.68 5.65
N GLN A 107 10.48 -4.13 6.89
CA GLN A 107 11.29 -3.85 8.08
C GLN A 107 12.46 -4.83 8.27
N ASP A 108 12.59 -5.84 7.41
CA ASP A 108 13.67 -6.83 7.50
C ASP A 108 15.05 -6.12 7.45
N PRO A 109 15.96 -6.40 8.39
CA PRO A 109 17.30 -5.79 8.42
C PRO A 109 18.10 -5.97 7.13
N ARG A 110 17.78 -6.98 6.32
CA ARG A 110 18.39 -7.19 4.98
C ARG A 110 17.99 -6.09 3.98
N GLY A 111 16.95 -5.33 4.29
CA GLY A 111 16.39 -4.32 3.39
C GLY A 111 15.77 -4.93 2.12
N LEU A 112 15.39 -4.07 1.19
CA LEU A 112 14.93 -4.46 -0.14
C LEU A 112 16.07 -4.29 -1.14
N SER A 113 16.17 -5.16 -2.15
CA SER A 113 17.18 -5.10 -3.20
C SER A 113 17.11 -3.77 -3.98
N ASN A 114 15.89 -3.31 -4.26
CA ASN A 114 15.63 -2.02 -4.90
C ASN A 114 15.07 -1.02 -3.92
N VAL A 115 15.59 0.22 -3.96
CA VAL A 115 15.06 1.35 -3.20
C VAL A 115 13.72 1.76 -3.81
N ARG A 116 12.66 1.77 -3.01
CA ARG A 116 11.32 2.21 -3.41
C ARG A 116 10.90 3.42 -2.57
N PRO A 117 10.14 4.35 -3.16
CA PRO A 117 9.61 5.47 -2.41
C PRO A 117 8.75 5.00 -1.23
N PRO A 118 8.82 5.65 -0.04
CA PRO A 118 8.03 5.26 1.14
C PRO A 118 6.53 5.21 0.87
N GLY A 119 6.00 6.15 0.06
CA GLY A 119 4.59 6.18 -0.33
C GLY A 119 4.16 4.96 -1.17
N GLU A 120 5.05 4.40 -2.00
CA GLU A 120 4.78 3.16 -2.73
C GLU A 120 4.68 1.97 -1.77
N LEU A 121 5.63 1.84 -0.84
CA LEU A 121 5.64 0.77 0.16
C LEU A 121 4.39 0.82 1.05
N LEU A 122 4.00 2.01 1.50
CA LEU A 122 2.77 2.21 2.28
C LEU A 122 1.51 1.84 1.46
N SER A 123 1.47 2.18 0.18
CA SER A 123 0.38 1.81 -0.72
C SER A 123 0.28 0.29 -0.88
N ILE A 124 1.42 -0.41 -1.05
CA ILE A 124 1.44 -1.87 -1.15
C ILE A 124 0.95 -2.50 0.16
N ALA A 125 1.47 -2.06 1.30
CA ALA A 125 1.09 -2.59 2.60
C ALA A 125 -0.39 -2.36 2.97
N SER A 126 -1.00 -1.24 2.54
CA SER A 126 -2.36 -0.86 2.95
C SER A 126 -3.42 -1.15 1.89
N VAL A 127 -3.21 -0.71 0.65
CA VAL A 127 -4.22 -0.79 -0.42
C VAL A 127 -4.16 -2.10 -1.16
N ASP A 128 -2.95 -2.56 -1.55
CA ASP A 128 -2.82 -3.77 -2.36
C ASP A 128 -3.15 -5.04 -1.58
N THR A 129 -2.78 -5.11 -0.31
CA THR A 129 -3.18 -6.22 0.57
C THR A 129 -4.69 -6.37 0.68
N ARG A 130 -5.43 -5.26 0.73
CA ARG A 130 -6.89 -5.27 0.70
C ARG A 130 -7.44 -5.73 -0.66
N ARG A 131 -6.89 -5.22 -1.77
CA ARG A 131 -7.32 -5.61 -3.12
C ARG A 131 -7.09 -7.10 -3.40
N VAL A 132 -5.98 -7.65 -2.92
CA VAL A 132 -5.73 -9.10 -3.02
C VAL A 132 -6.71 -9.89 -2.16
N SER A 133 -7.04 -9.44 -0.95
CA SER A 133 -8.03 -10.14 -0.12
C SER A 133 -9.44 -10.13 -0.71
N GLU A 134 -9.81 -9.10 -1.50
CA GLU A 134 -11.09 -9.03 -2.21
C GLU A 134 -11.26 -10.12 -3.27
N ILE A 135 -10.19 -10.81 -3.67
CA ILE A 135 -10.25 -11.97 -4.58
C ILE A 135 -11.02 -13.15 -3.96
N LEU A 136 -11.12 -13.22 -2.63
CA LEU A 136 -11.99 -14.20 -1.98
C LEU A 136 -13.43 -14.16 -2.47
N PHE A 137 -13.87 -13.00 -3.00
CA PHE A 137 -15.17 -12.89 -3.65
C PHE A 137 -15.37 -13.95 -4.73
N LEU A 138 -14.31 -14.28 -5.49
CA LEU A 138 -14.38 -15.26 -6.59
C LEU A 138 -14.54 -16.71 -6.13
N THR A 139 -14.25 -17.01 -4.87
CA THR A 139 -14.38 -18.34 -4.29
C THR A 139 -15.68 -18.53 -3.52
N VAL A 140 -16.44 -17.48 -3.27
CA VAL A 140 -17.68 -17.52 -2.49
C VAL A 140 -18.91 -17.27 -3.35
N PHE A 141 -18.99 -16.12 -4.00
CA PHE A 141 -20.19 -15.68 -4.71
C PHE A 141 -20.49 -16.46 -6.01
N PRO A 142 -19.50 -16.73 -6.88
CA PRO A 142 -19.77 -17.50 -8.10
C PRO A 142 -20.30 -18.92 -7.81
N PHE A 143 -19.88 -19.54 -6.71
CA PHE A 143 -20.44 -20.82 -6.29
C PHE A 143 -21.93 -20.73 -5.97
N GLY A 144 -22.31 -19.69 -5.21
CA GLY A 144 -23.71 -19.43 -4.91
C GLY A 144 -24.54 -19.11 -6.14
N GLU A 145 -24.00 -18.28 -7.04
CA GLU A 145 -24.67 -17.88 -8.28
C GLU A 145 -24.87 -19.07 -9.21
N VAL A 146 -23.84 -19.86 -9.47
CA VAL A 146 -23.94 -21.06 -10.32
C VAL A 146 -24.87 -22.12 -9.70
N GLY A 147 -24.74 -22.36 -8.38
CA GLY A 147 -25.61 -23.30 -7.66
C GLY A 147 -27.09 -22.92 -7.74
N SER A 148 -27.42 -21.62 -7.59
CA SER A 148 -28.80 -21.14 -7.70
C SER A 148 -29.34 -21.22 -9.13
N LEU A 149 -28.51 -20.97 -10.14
CA LEU A 149 -28.89 -21.10 -11.55
C LEU A 149 -29.19 -22.54 -11.94
N LEU A 150 -28.36 -23.49 -11.48
CA LEU A 150 -28.61 -24.92 -11.66
C LEU A 150 -29.92 -25.33 -10.98
N TYR A 151 -30.15 -24.89 -9.73
CA TYR A 151 -31.39 -25.13 -9.01
C TYR A 151 -32.61 -24.60 -9.79
N VAL A 152 -32.57 -23.35 -10.23
CA VAL A 152 -33.62 -22.73 -11.06
C VAL A 152 -33.89 -23.56 -12.33
N GLY A 153 -32.83 -23.92 -13.05
CA GLY A 153 -32.96 -24.74 -14.25
C GLY A 153 -33.61 -26.09 -13.99
N ILE A 154 -33.22 -26.78 -12.91
CA ILE A 154 -33.81 -28.06 -12.51
C ILE A 154 -35.30 -27.88 -12.17
N VAL A 155 -35.66 -26.86 -11.38
CA VAL A 155 -37.06 -26.64 -11.00
C VAL A 155 -37.95 -26.38 -12.23
N VAL A 156 -37.51 -25.52 -13.17
CA VAL A 156 -38.28 -25.24 -14.37
C VAL A 156 -38.36 -26.47 -15.31
N LEU A 157 -37.29 -27.28 -15.37
CA LEU A 157 -37.31 -28.56 -16.05
C LEU A 157 -38.33 -29.56 -15.49
N LEU A 158 -38.53 -29.56 -14.18
CA LEU A 158 -39.54 -30.41 -13.53
C LEU A 158 -40.96 -29.93 -13.78
N ILE A 159 -41.18 -28.63 -14.02
CA ILE A 159 -42.49 -28.08 -14.41
C ILE A 159 -42.76 -28.40 -15.87
N HIS A 160 -41.84 -28.02 -16.79
CA HIS A 160 -42.00 -28.24 -18.21
C HIS A 160 -40.65 -28.31 -18.93
N VAL A 161 -40.30 -29.46 -19.51
CA VAL A 161 -38.97 -29.75 -20.05
C VAL A 161 -38.50 -28.76 -21.14
N PRO A 162 -39.26 -28.44 -22.18
CA PRO A 162 -38.84 -27.46 -23.20
C PRO A 162 -38.59 -26.06 -22.61
N LEU A 163 -39.41 -25.63 -21.64
CA LEU A 163 -39.27 -24.34 -20.97
C LEU A 163 -38.04 -24.28 -20.09
N GLY A 164 -37.76 -25.35 -19.34
CA GLY A 164 -36.56 -25.47 -18.53
C GLY A 164 -35.28 -25.47 -19.35
N LEU A 165 -35.30 -26.16 -20.50
CA LEU A 165 -34.17 -26.14 -21.43
C LEU A 165 -33.93 -24.74 -22.01
N PHE A 166 -35.01 -24.02 -22.35
CA PHE A 166 -34.92 -22.63 -22.79
C PHE A 166 -34.28 -21.73 -21.71
N VAL A 167 -34.74 -21.83 -20.46
CA VAL A 167 -34.17 -21.06 -19.33
C VAL A 167 -32.69 -21.36 -19.14
N LEU A 168 -32.28 -22.62 -19.18
CA LEU A 168 -30.88 -23.03 -19.01
C LEU A 168 -29.98 -22.56 -20.14
N LEU A 169 -30.46 -22.59 -21.41
CA LEU A 169 -29.71 -22.15 -22.58
C LEU A 169 -29.63 -20.61 -22.69
N ALA A 170 -30.63 -19.90 -22.19
CA ALA A 170 -30.62 -18.45 -22.18
C ALA A 170 -29.57 -17.87 -21.23
N ALA A 171 -29.26 -18.58 -20.16
CA ALA A 171 -28.30 -18.15 -19.13
C ALA A 171 -26.90 -17.85 -19.72
N PRO A 172 -26.21 -18.77 -20.39
CA PRO A 172 -24.91 -18.46 -21.03
C PRO A 172 -25.00 -17.38 -22.10
N CYS A 173 -26.14 -17.28 -22.81
CA CYS A 173 -26.36 -16.23 -23.82
C CYS A 173 -26.35 -14.82 -23.19
N ILE A 174 -27.04 -14.63 -22.07
CA ILE A 174 -27.04 -13.36 -21.31
C ILE A 174 -25.64 -13.02 -20.83
N VAL A 175 -24.90 -14.00 -20.30
CA VAL A 175 -23.49 -13.81 -19.86
C VAL A 175 -22.62 -13.37 -21.06
N PHE A 176 -22.74 -14.04 -22.18
CA PHE A 176 -21.97 -13.71 -23.38
C PHE A 176 -22.24 -12.28 -23.86
N VAL A 177 -23.51 -11.88 -23.94
CA VAL A 177 -23.91 -10.51 -24.32
C VAL A 177 -23.35 -9.50 -23.33
N SER A 178 -23.43 -9.77 -22.02
CA SER A 178 -22.90 -8.89 -20.97
C SER A 178 -21.38 -8.74 -21.07
N LEU A 179 -20.64 -9.83 -21.32
CA LEU A 179 -19.18 -9.80 -21.51
C LEU A 179 -18.78 -9.03 -22.77
N ALA A 180 -19.51 -9.21 -23.87
CA ALA A 180 -19.28 -8.47 -25.10
C ALA A 180 -19.52 -6.97 -24.91
N ALA A 181 -20.62 -6.59 -24.25
CA ALA A 181 -20.96 -5.20 -23.94
C ALA A 181 -19.98 -4.54 -22.96
N ALA A 182 -19.26 -5.32 -22.15
CA ALA A 182 -18.27 -4.80 -21.20
C ALA A 182 -16.93 -4.38 -21.85
N LYS A 183 -16.61 -4.84 -23.06
CA LYS A 183 -15.33 -4.54 -23.75
C LYS A 183 -15.06 -3.04 -23.90
N PRO A 184 -16.00 -2.20 -24.42
CA PRO A 184 -15.77 -0.76 -24.57
C PRO A 184 -15.55 -0.05 -23.22
N LEU A 185 -16.25 -0.50 -22.19
CA LEU A 185 -16.11 0.06 -20.83
C LEU A 185 -14.69 -0.12 -20.28
N ARG A 186 -14.09 -1.30 -20.45
CA ARG A 186 -12.73 -1.58 -19.96
C ARG A 186 -11.71 -0.61 -20.56
N ALA A 187 -11.75 -0.41 -21.89
CA ALA A 187 -10.85 0.50 -22.59
C ALA A 187 -11.03 1.96 -22.13
N ARG A 188 -12.28 2.43 -22.04
CA ARG A 188 -12.62 3.81 -21.66
C ARG A 188 -12.37 4.06 -20.16
N SER A 189 -12.58 3.08 -19.30
CA SER A 189 -12.29 3.19 -17.86
C SER A 189 -10.79 3.36 -17.58
N GLY A 190 -9.92 2.67 -18.32
CA GLY A 190 -8.47 2.87 -18.25
C GLY A 190 -8.06 4.29 -18.67
N ALA A 191 -8.66 4.84 -19.73
CA ALA A 191 -8.41 6.23 -20.16
C ALA A 191 -8.87 7.25 -19.10
N ARG A 192 -10.05 7.04 -18.48
CA ARG A 192 -10.54 7.85 -17.36
C ARG A 192 -9.56 7.87 -16.19
N GLN A 193 -9.08 6.69 -15.76
CA GLN A 193 -8.14 6.61 -14.64
C GLN A 193 -6.83 7.35 -14.91
N ARG A 194 -6.27 7.22 -16.13
CA ARG A 194 -5.08 7.97 -16.53
C ARG A 194 -5.33 9.49 -16.51
N GLY A 195 -6.45 9.93 -17.07
CA GLY A 195 -6.83 11.36 -17.07
C GLY A 195 -6.96 11.94 -15.67
N LEU A 196 -7.65 11.23 -14.77
CA LEU A 196 -7.79 11.64 -13.38
C LEU A 196 -6.44 11.66 -12.63
N ALA A 197 -5.58 10.66 -12.85
CA ALA A 197 -4.25 10.61 -12.24
C ALA A 197 -3.38 11.79 -12.71
N THR A 198 -3.42 12.12 -14.02
CA THR A 198 -2.70 13.29 -14.55
C THR A 198 -3.21 14.59 -13.94
N ALA A 199 -4.53 14.75 -13.81
CA ALA A 199 -5.12 15.94 -13.20
C ALA A 199 -4.75 16.06 -11.71
N ALA A 200 -4.77 14.95 -10.97
CA ALA A 200 -4.38 14.91 -9.56
C ALA A 200 -2.89 15.24 -9.37
N ALA A 201 -1.99 14.67 -10.17
CA ALA A 201 -0.57 14.98 -10.13
C ALA A 201 -0.31 16.47 -10.38
N LYS A 202 -0.96 17.05 -11.42
CA LYS A 202 -0.86 18.49 -11.70
C LYS A 202 -1.40 19.35 -10.57
N ALA A 203 -2.50 18.95 -9.94
CA ALA A 203 -3.04 19.69 -8.77
C ALA A 203 -2.02 19.67 -7.61
N THR A 204 -1.40 18.54 -7.32
CA THR A 204 -0.36 18.42 -6.29
C THR A 204 0.83 19.31 -6.59
N ASP A 205 1.35 19.28 -7.84
CA ASP A 205 2.45 20.16 -8.27
C ASP A 205 2.12 21.64 -8.04
N LEU A 206 0.87 22.05 -8.34
CA LEU A 206 0.42 23.44 -8.18
C LEU A 206 0.31 23.86 -6.72
N VAL A 207 -0.16 22.96 -5.86
CA VAL A 207 -0.25 23.23 -4.41
C VAL A 207 1.14 23.33 -3.80
N THR A 208 2.05 22.44 -4.17
CA THR A 208 3.44 22.46 -3.71
C THR A 208 4.16 23.74 -4.16
N GLY A 209 3.96 24.15 -5.42
CA GLY A 209 4.53 25.37 -5.99
C GLY A 209 3.74 26.67 -5.72
N LEU A 210 2.70 26.65 -4.88
CA LEU A 210 1.74 27.76 -4.75
C LEU A 210 2.41 29.09 -4.36
N ARG A 211 3.41 29.07 -3.49
CA ARG A 211 4.17 30.27 -3.07
C ARG A 211 4.87 30.93 -4.26
N ILE A 212 5.51 30.11 -5.11
CA ILE A 212 6.23 30.59 -6.30
C ILE A 212 5.23 31.12 -7.33
N ILE A 213 4.13 30.43 -7.58
CA ILE A 213 3.08 30.83 -8.53
C ILE A 213 2.47 32.17 -8.15
N LYS A 214 2.21 32.40 -6.85
CA LYS A 214 1.70 33.68 -6.32
C LYS A 214 2.75 34.79 -6.40
N GLY A 215 4.01 34.49 -6.05
CA GLY A 215 5.12 35.43 -6.10
C GLY A 215 5.39 35.95 -7.50
N LEU A 216 5.25 35.12 -8.52
CA LEU A 216 5.44 35.45 -9.94
C LEU A 216 4.19 36.04 -10.61
N GLY A 217 3.05 36.14 -9.91
CA GLY A 217 1.79 36.60 -10.51
C GLY A 217 1.21 35.66 -11.59
N ALA A 218 1.71 34.42 -11.67
CA ALA A 218 1.41 33.46 -12.75
C ALA A 218 0.07 32.68 -12.56
N VAL A 219 -0.78 33.09 -11.59
CA VAL A 219 -2.02 32.36 -11.24
C VAL A 219 -2.94 32.17 -12.44
N GLY A 220 -3.10 33.21 -13.31
CA GLY A 220 -3.97 33.13 -14.49
C GLY A 220 -3.50 32.08 -15.52
N ALA A 221 -2.21 32.07 -15.83
CA ALA A 221 -1.62 31.11 -16.79
C ALA A 221 -1.70 29.68 -16.29
N VAL A 222 -1.41 29.49 -15.01
CA VAL A 222 -1.46 28.18 -14.36
C VAL A 222 -2.89 27.64 -14.30
N ARG A 223 -3.89 28.50 -13.99
CA ARG A 223 -5.31 28.15 -14.00
C ARG A 223 -5.76 27.67 -15.38
N MET A 224 -5.40 28.37 -16.46
CA MET A 224 -5.75 27.94 -17.82
C MET A 224 -5.13 26.58 -18.16
N ARG A 225 -3.87 26.36 -17.77
CA ARG A 225 -3.17 25.10 -17.99
C ARG A 225 -3.80 23.94 -17.21
N TYR A 226 -4.20 24.16 -15.98
CA TYR A 226 -4.90 23.15 -15.18
C TYR A 226 -6.31 22.87 -15.72
N SER A 227 -7.06 23.91 -16.13
CA SER A 227 -8.39 23.77 -16.72
C SER A 227 -8.35 22.82 -17.92
N SER A 228 -7.38 22.97 -18.84
CA SER A 228 -7.28 22.08 -20.01
C SER A 228 -7.06 20.60 -19.63
N VAL A 229 -6.25 20.34 -18.60
CA VAL A 229 -6.02 18.97 -18.08
C VAL A 229 -7.28 18.43 -17.41
N SER A 230 -7.96 19.28 -16.62
CA SER A 230 -9.22 18.94 -15.98
C SER A 230 -10.33 18.63 -17.01
N ASP A 231 -10.43 19.42 -18.07
CA ASP A 231 -11.41 19.24 -19.16
C ASP A 231 -11.16 17.92 -19.93
N ALA A 232 -9.88 17.57 -20.13
CA ALA A 232 -9.51 16.29 -20.71
C ALA A 232 -9.89 15.09 -19.81
N ALA A 233 -9.68 15.22 -18.50
CA ALA A 233 -10.10 14.24 -17.51
C ALA A 233 -11.64 14.13 -17.45
N TYR A 234 -12.35 15.25 -17.45
CA TYR A 234 -13.81 15.32 -17.52
C TYR A 234 -14.36 14.62 -18.77
N SER A 235 -13.85 14.95 -19.95
CA SER A 235 -14.30 14.35 -21.20
C SER A 235 -14.06 12.83 -21.25
N SER A 236 -12.93 12.37 -20.69
CA SER A 236 -12.65 10.94 -20.56
C SER A 236 -13.60 10.25 -19.59
N THR A 237 -13.99 10.94 -18.51
CA THR A 237 -14.96 10.47 -17.52
C THR A 237 -16.36 10.35 -18.12
N ILE A 238 -16.81 11.34 -18.89
CA ILE A 238 -18.09 11.28 -19.60
C ILE A 238 -18.12 10.09 -20.58
N ARG A 239 -17.07 9.89 -21.37
CA ARG A 239 -16.98 8.74 -22.30
C ARG A 239 -17.01 7.38 -21.57
N ALA A 240 -16.35 7.28 -20.42
CA ALA A 240 -16.40 6.07 -19.61
C ALA A 240 -17.78 5.83 -19.01
N ASN A 241 -18.45 6.89 -18.51
CA ASN A 241 -19.80 6.79 -17.96
C ASN A 241 -20.84 6.48 -19.03
N GLN A 242 -20.69 6.99 -20.24
CA GLN A 242 -21.53 6.61 -21.38
C GLN A 242 -21.39 5.11 -21.71
N ALA A 243 -20.14 4.57 -21.70
CA ALA A 243 -19.94 3.14 -21.90
C ALA A 243 -20.53 2.30 -20.74
N GLN A 244 -20.48 2.81 -19.51
CA GLN A 244 -21.14 2.17 -18.37
C GLN A 244 -22.66 2.17 -18.52
N ALA A 245 -23.25 3.28 -18.94
CA ALA A 245 -24.68 3.40 -19.18
C ALA A 245 -25.12 2.46 -20.32
N GLN A 246 -24.34 2.38 -21.41
CA GLN A 246 -24.60 1.44 -22.51
C GLN A 246 -24.56 -0.02 -22.05
N LEU A 247 -23.54 -0.39 -21.23
CA LEU A 247 -23.47 -1.73 -20.65
C LEU A 247 -24.69 -2.04 -19.80
N ASN A 248 -25.08 -1.12 -18.89
CA ASN A 248 -26.25 -1.30 -18.04
C ASN A 248 -27.53 -1.44 -18.87
N ALA A 249 -27.77 -0.53 -19.83
CA ALA A 249 -28.94 -0.56 -20.68
C ALA A 249 -29.00 -1.86 -21.52
N THR A 250 -27.87 -2.29 -22.11
CA THR A 250 -27.82 -3.55 -22.86
C THR A 250 -28.15 -4.76 -21.99
N THR A 251 -27.58 -4.78 -20.78
CA THR A 251 -27.79 -5.89 -19.83
C THR A 251 -29.23 -5.94 -19.32
N GLU A 252 -29.78 -4.79 -18.96
CA GLU A 252 -31.17 -4.66 -18.49
C GLU A 252 -32.17 -4.99 -19.60
N PHE A 253 -31.93 -4.49 -20.82
CA PHE A 253 -32.75 -4.81 -21.98
C PHE A 253 -32.73 -6.33 -22.27
N THR A 254 -31.54 -6.95 -22.32
CA THR A 254 -31.41 -8.39 -22.56
C THR A 254 -32.13 -9.20 -21.49
N GLY A 255 -32.00 -8.81 -20.22
CA GLY A 255 -32.69 -9.44 -19.09
C GLY A 255 -34.22 -9.27 -19.17
N ALA A 256 -34.70 -8.07 -19.43
CA ALA A 256 -36.12 -7.81 -19.58
C ALA A 256 -36.72 -8.57 -20.79
N PHE A 257 -36.00 -8.56 -21.91
CA PHE A 257 -36.43 -9.30 -23.11
C PHE A 257 -36.53 -10.82 -22.85
N TYR A 258 -35.54 -11.36 -22.12
CA TYR A 258 -35.56 -12.75 -21.68
C TYR A 258 -36.80 -13.06 -20.83
N VAL A 259 -37.12 -12.22 -19.82
CA VAL A 259 -38.32 -12.42 -18.97
C VAL A 259 -39.61 -12.34 -19.77
N VAL A 260 -39.70 -11.41 -20.73
CA VAL A 260 -40.87 -11.31 -21.63
C VAL A 260 -41.02 -12.56 -22.46
N LEU A 261 -39.94 -13.10 -23.02
CA LEU A 261 -39.99 -14.35 -23.75
C LEU A 261 -40.43 -15.55 -22.91
N VAL A 262 -39.84 -15.68 -21.71
CA VAL A 262 -40.24 -16.74 -20.75
C VAL A 262 -41.70 -16.59 -20.37
N GLY A 263 -42.14 -15.36 -20.06
CA GLY A 263 -43.55 -15.07 -19.73
C GLY A 263 -44.50 -15.38 -20.89
N PHE A 264 -44.11 -15.05 -22.12
CA PHE A 264 -44.90 -15.37 -23.31
C PHE A 264 -45.06 -16.89 -23.50
N PHE A 265 -43.94 -17.64 -23.47
CA PHE A 265 -43.98 -19.08 -23.59
C PHE A 265 -44.73 -19.75 -22.46
N ALA A 266 -44.49 -19.34 -21.21
CA ALA A 266 -45.22 -19.86 -20.04
C ALA A 266 -46.72 -19.52 -20.09
N GLY A 267 -47.09 -18.29 -20.50
CA GLY A 267 -48.47 -17.88 -20.69
C GLY A 267 -49.17 -18.70 -21.79
N TRP A 268 -48.48 -18.96 -22.93
CA TRP A 268 -49.00 -19.80 -24.00
C TRP A 268 -49.25 -21.25 -23.54
N LEU A 269 -48.33 -21.84 -22.74
CA LEU A 269 -48.52 -23.16 -22.12
C LEU A 269 -49.68 -23.17 -21.14
N GLY A 270 -49.84 -22.10 -20.31
CA GLY A 270 -50.96 -21.95 -19.41
C GLY A 270 -52.31 -21.90 -20.12
N ILE A 271 -52.44 -21.19 -21.26
CA ILE A 271 -53.65 -21.17 -22.05
C ILE A 271 -53.99 -22.55 -22.62
N ARG A 272 -52.93 -23.37 -22.91
CA ARG A 272 -53.12 -24.76 -23.36
C ARG A 272 -53.44 -25.73 -22.22
N GLY A 273 -53.41 -25.28 -20.97
CA GLY A 273 -53.62 -26.13 -19.80
C GLY A 273 -52.47 -27.08 -19.49
N GLU A 274 -51.27 -26.86 -20.07
CA GLU A 274 -50.08 -27.69 -19.85
C GLU A 274 -49.37 -27.32 -18.53
N ILE A 275 -49.59 -26.10 -18.01
CA ILE A 275 -49.12 -25.62 -16.70
C ILE A 275 -50.23 -24.89 -15.98
N THR A 276 -50.16 -24.89 -14.63
CA THR A 276 -51.11 -24.18 -13.76
C THR A 276 -50.80 -22.67 -13.69
N ILE A 277 -51.73 -21.86 -13.13
CA ILE A 277 -51.51 -20.43 -12.92
C ILE A 277 -50.38 -20.21 -11.91
N GLY A 278 -50.27 -21.03 -10.87
CA GLY A 278 -49.20 -20.95 -9.89
C GLY A 278 -47.84 -21.33 -10.49
N GLU A 279 -47.80 -22.35 -11.38
CA GLU A 279 -46.56 -22.70 -12.11
C GLU A 279 -46.13 -21.58 -13.05
N LEU A 280 -47.07 -20.88 -13.71
CA LEU A 280 -46.76 -19.72 -14.54
C LEU A 280 -46.14 -18.60 -13.69
N ILE A 281 -46.70 -18.28 -12.51
CA ILE A 281 -46.14 -17.29 -11.59
C ILE A 281 -44.73 -17.71 -11.13
N ALA A 282 -44.58 -18.98 -10.77
CA ALA A 282 -43.30 -19.55 -10.35
C ALA A 282 -42.22 -19.39 -11.43
N VAL A 283 -42.51 -19.77 -12.66
CA VAL A 283 -41.57 -19.72 -13.80
C VAL A 283 -41.18 -18.29 -14.15
N VAL A 284 -42.12 -17.35 -14.22
CA VAL A 284 -41.83 -15.94 -14.51
C VAL A 284 -41.01 -15.30 -13.37
N GLY A 285 -41.36 -15.57 -12.11
CA GLY A 285 -40.63 -15.05 -10.96
C GLY A 285 -39.21 -15.61 -10.84
N VAL A 286 -39.04 -16.89 -11.11
CA VAL A 286 -37.72 -17.54 -11.13
C VAL A 286 -36.88 -17.04 -12.30
N ALA A 287 -37.47 -16.82 -13.48
CA ALA A 287 -36.78 -16.24 -14.64
C ALA A 287 -36.24 -14.84 -14.32
N GLN A 288 -37.00 -14.02 -13.61
CA GLN A 288 -36.55 -12.70 -13.17
C GLN A 288 -35.36 -12.79 -12.20
N PHE A 289 -35.34 -13.78 -11.32
CA PHE A 289 -34.23 -14.01 -10.41
C PHE A 289 -32.90 -14.32 -11.13
N VAL A 290 -32.93 -14.98 -12.29
CA VAL A 290 -31.75 -15.38 -13.06
C VAL A 290 -30.92 -14.19 -13.54
N ILE A 291 -31.54 -13.02 -13.79
CA ILE A 291 -30.88 -11.84 -14.38
C ILE A 291 -29.73 -11.34 -13.49
N THR A 292 -29.99 -11.19 -12.19
CA THR A 292 -29.03 -10.57 -11.25
C THR A 292 -27.72 -11.37 -11.12
N PRO A 293 -27.73 -12.68 -10.83
CA PRO A 293 -26.52 -13.51 -10.81
C PRO A 293 -25.72 -13.44 -12.10
N MET A 294 -26.40 -13.52 -13.25
CA MET A 294 -25.77 -13.51 -14.56
C MET A 294 -25.01 -12.21 -14.86
N THR A 295 -25.62 -11.07 -14.52
CA THR A 295 -25.00 -9.76 -14.71
C THR A 295 -23.82 -9.53 -13.75
N MET A 296 -23.92 -10.04 -12.52
CA MET A 296 -22.87 -9.92 -11.50
C MET A 296 -21.65 -10.77 -11.84
N LEU A 297 -21.82 -12.02 -12.30
CA LEU A 297 -20.73 -12.87 -12.77
C LEU A 297 -19.89 -12.15 -13.84
N GLY A 298 -20.52 -11.58 -14.86
CA GLY A 298 -19.82 -10.89 -15.95
C GLY A 298 -19.05 -9.65 -15.51
N LYS A 299 -19.62 -8.84 -14.63
CA LYS A 299 -19.03 -7.56 -14.16
C LYS A 299 -17.91 -7.77 -13.13
N ASN A 300 -18.15 -8.64 -12.15
CA ASN A 300 -17.28 -8.73 -10.97
C ASN A 300 -16.02 -9.56 -11.19
N ILE A 301 -16.11 -10.70 -11.89
CA ILE A 301 -14.97 -11.58 -12.13
C ILE A 301 -13.83 -10.83 -12.80
N SER A 302 -14.10 -10.18 -13.93
CA SER A 302 -13.08 -9.48 -14.71
C SER A 302 -12.40 -8.34 -13.94
N SER A 303 -13.19 -7.58 -13.17
CA SER A 303 -12.67 -6.44 -12.39
C SER A 303 -11.81 -6.91 -11.22
N LYS A 304 -12.29 -7.92 -10.47
CA LYS A 304 -11.56 -8.45 -9.30
C LYS A 304 -10.29 -9.18 -9.69
N VAL A 305 -10.30 -9.98 -10.76
CA VAL A 305 -9.11 -10.65 -11.29
C VAL A 305 -8.06 -9.63 -11.74
N ALA A 306 -8.46 -8.60 -12.49
CA ALA A 306 -7.52 -7.61 -12.99
C ALA A 306 -6.90 -6.77 -11.85
N SER A 307 -7.73 -6.28 -10.90
CA SER A 307 -7.23 -5.46 -9.79
C SER A 307 -6.39 -6.27 -8.80
N GLY A 308 -6.83 -7.48 -8.48
CA GLY A 308 -6.13 -8.38 -7.58
C GLY A 308 -4.84 -8.92 -8.19
N GLY A 309 -4.81 -9.17 -9.52
CA GLY A 309 -3.61 -9.60 -10.24
C GLY A 309 -2.50 -8.55 -10.13
N ALA A 310 -2.77 -7.32 -10.54
CA ALA A 310 -1.80 -6.23 -10.48
C ALA A 310 -1.30 -5.95 -9.04
N SER A 311 -2.20 -6.00 -8.06
CA SER A 311 -1.82 -5.82 -6.65
C SER A 311 -1.06 -7.03 -6.10
N GLY A 312 -1.40 -8.25 -6.55
CA GLY A 312 -0.70 -9.48 -6.20
C GLY A 312 0.75 -9.49 -6.69
N GLU A 313 1.00 -9.07 -7.94
CA GLU A 313 2.35 -8.95 -8.50
C GLU A 313 3.22 -7.99 -7.67
N ARG A 314 2.68 -6.86 -7.22
CA ARG A 314 3.40 -5.91 -6.36
C ARG A 314 3.69 -6.51 -4.97
N ILE A 315 2.75 -7.20 -4.35
CA ILE A 315 2.98 -7.89 -3.08
C ILE A 315 4.04 -8.97 -3.24
N VAL A 316 3.94 -9.81 -4.27
CA VAL A 316 4.92 -10.86 -4.59
C VAL A 316 6.30 -10.27 -4.81
N SER A 317 6.41 -9.11 -5.49
CA SER A 317 7.70 -8.44 -5.71
C SER A 317 8.36 -7.93 -4.42
N ILE A 318 7.59 -7.72 -3.34
CA ILE A 318 8.15 -7.41 -2.01
C ILE A 318 8.47 -8.68 -1.24
N LEU A 319 7.55 -9.65 -1.19
CA LEU A 319 7.73 -10.87 -0.42
C LEU A 319 8.82 -11.79 -1.00
N GLY A 320 8.96 -11.80 -2.32
CA GLY A 320 9.97 -12.57 -3.04
C GLY A 320 11.30 -11.82 -3.24
N ASP A 321 11.40 -10.59 -2.76
CA ASP A 321 12.65 -9.83 -2.86
C ASP A 321 13.75 -10.49 -2.01
N PRO A 322 14.89 -10.88 -2.59
CA PRO A 322 15.98 -11.55 -1.85
C PRO A 322 16.62 -10.64 -0.78
N GLY A 323 16.29 -9.35 -0.80
CA GLY A 323 17.00 -8.35 -0.02
C GLY A 323 18.33 -7.96 -0.69
N ARG A 324 19.03 -7.03 -0.09
CA ARG A 324 20.37 -6.62 -0.55
C ARG A 324 21.43 -7.69 -0.26
N GLY A 325 21.08 -8.97 -0.32
CA GLY A 325 21.88 -10.11 0.04
C GLY A 325 22.26 -10.11 1.55
N GLU A 326 22.42 -11.24 2.18
CA GLU A 326 23.38 -11.29 3.28
C GLU A 326 24.69 -10.88 2.62
N VAL A 327 25.17 -9.68 2.97
CA VAL A 327 26.56 -9.33 2.71
C VAL A 327 27.31 -10.53 3.22
N GLY A 328 27.87 -11.34 2.32
CA GLY A 328 28.50 -12.61 2.69
C GLY A 328 29.42 -12.35 3.87
N VAL A 329 29.59 -13.29 4.77
CA VAL A 329 30.44 -13.13 5.96
C VAL A 329 31.79 -12.53 5.55
N GLU A 330 32.24 -12.85 4.36
CA GLU A 330 33.44 -12.35 3.74
C GLU A 330 33.33 -10.88 3.29
N GLN A 331 32.23 -10.50 2.66
CA GLN A 331 31.96 -9.10 2.30
C GLN A 331 31.71 -8.21 3.53
N LYS A 332 31.07 -8.73 4.60
CA LYS A 332 30.98 -8.03 5.90
C LYS A 332 32.36 -7.81 6.50
N ARG A 333 33.21 -8.84 6.48
CA ARG A 333 34.60 -8.73 6.96
C ARG A 333 35.41 -7.74 6.12
N GLU A 334 35.26 -7.76 4.83
CA GLU A 334 35.93 -6.79 3.93
C GLU A 334 35.43 -5.37 4.16
N GLN A 335 34.11 -5.19 4.38
CA GLN A 335 33.51 -3.89 4.68
C GLN A 335 33.96 -3.38 6.05
N GLU A 336 33.98 -4.24 7.08
CA GLU A 336 34.54 -3.91 8.39
C GLU A 336 36.03 -3.59 8.31
N GLN A 337 36.81 -4.35 7.56
CA GLN A 337 38.21 -4.07 7.36
C GLN A 337 38.45 -2.75 6.62
N ARG A 338 37.66 -2.46 5.58
CA ARG A 338 37.70 -1.18 4.86
C ARG A 338 37.33 -0.01 5.79
N ALA A 339 36.27 -0.14 6.57
CA ALA A 339 35.84 0.88 7.50
C ALA A 339 36.90 1.14 8.60
N ARG A 340 37.45 0.08 9.20
CA ARG A 340 38.53 0.19 10.20
C ARG A 340 39.81 0.77 9.62
N LYS A 341 40.22 0.36 8.41
CA LYS A 341 41.34 0.96 7.67
C LYS A 341 41.12 2.44 7.38
N TRP A 342 39.89 2.79 7.03
CA TRP A 342 39.52 4.18 6.78
C TRP A 342 39.57 4.98 8.08
N ALA A 343 38.96 4.51 9.16
CA ALA A 343 38.98 5.17 10.46
C ALA A 343 40.40 5.36 11.03
N ALA A 344 41.28 4.40 10.80
CA ALA A 344 42.69 4.47 11.25
C ALA A 344 43.52 5.60 10.58
N LYS A 345 43.00 6.25 9.54
CA LYS A 345 43.61 7.45 8.94
C LYS A 345 43.40 8.70 9.81
N PHE A 346 42.46 8.69 10.71
CA PHE A 346 42.07 9.85 11.52
C PHE A 346 42.50 9.66 12.97
N PRO A 347 43.05 10.68 13.62
CA PRO A 347 43.39 10.64 15.03
C PRO A 347 42.11 10.61 15.90
N ALA A 348 42.23 10.27 17.18
CA ALA A 348 41.17 10.51 18.14
C ALA A 348 40.90 12.03 18.23
N GLY A 349 39.65 12.38 18.51
CA GLY A 349 39.18 13.76 18.47
C GLY A 349 38.41 14.05 17.19
N VAL A 350 38.26 15.32 16.84
CA VAL A 350 37.51 15.81 15.70
C VAL A 350 38.44 16.08 14.52
N THR A 351 38.13 15.49 13.38
CA THR A 351 38.74 15.80 12.08
C THR A 351 37.68 16.40 11.17
N ALA A 352 37.94 17.58 10.57
CA ALA A 352 37.02 18.22 9.64
C ALA A 352 37.51 18.09 8.20
N LEU A 353 36.59 17.71 7.32
CA LEU A 353 36.80 17.54 5.87
C LEU A 353 35.82 18.43 5.11
N ARG A 354 36.23 19.01 3.98
CA ARG A 354 35.35 19.88 3.18
C ARG A 354 34.43 19.12 2.26
N GLU A 355 34.89 18.02 1.71
CA GLU A 355 34.09 17.19 0.79
C GLU A 355 34.18 15.71 1.16
N THR A 356 33.13 14.95 0.81
CA THR A 356 33.12 13.49 0.95
C THR A 356 34.23 12.82 0.14
N GLY A 357 34.68 13.43 -0.97
CA GLY A 357 35.81 12.98 -1.80
C GLY A 357 37.13 13.02 -1.06
N GLU A 358 37.37 13.98 -0.16
CA GLU A 358 38.56 14.05 0.71
C GLU A 358 38.63 12.88 1.69
N ALA A 359 37.49 12.32 2.07
CA ALA A 359 37.41 11.13 2.89
C ALA A 359 37.93 9.86 2.19
N GLY A 360 38.00 9.89 0.85
CA GLY A 360 38.54 8.78 0.05
C GLY A 360 37.68 7.52 0.04
N ALA A 361 36.40 7.62 0.49
CA ALA A 361 35.43 6.54 0.47
C ALA A 361 34.00 7.11 0.58
N ASP A 362 33.02 6.38 0.05
CA ASP A 362 31.61 6.67 0.35
C ASP A 362 31.31 6.25 1.79
N VAL A 363 31.29 7.25 2.69
CA VAL A 363 31.08 7.03 4.13
C VAL A 363 29.71 6.42 4.44
N SER A 364 28.74 6.52 3.53
CA SER A 364 27.40 5.91 3.69
C SER A 364 27.48 4.38 3.76
N GLU A 365 28.48 3.77 3.13
CA GLU A 365 28.73 2.32 3.21
C GLU A 365 29.04 1.87 4.65
N PHE A 366 29.59 2.75 5.49
CA PHE A 366 29.99 2.41 6.86
C PHE A 366 28.84 2.48 7.88
N ALA A 367 27.68 3.01 7.51
CA ALA A 367 26.52 3.12 8.41
C ALA A 367 26.02 1.78 8.98
N ARG A 368 26.44 0.65 8.40
CA ARG A 368 26.08 -0.72 8.84
C ARG A 368 27.22 -1.44 9.55
N VAL A 369 28.35 -0.81 9.72
CA VAL A 369 29.51 -1.41 10.40
C VAL A 369 29.39 -1.21 11.91
N ARG A 370 29.57 -2.29 12.66
CA ARG A 370 29.50 -2.24 14.12
C ARG A 370 30.55 -1.26 14.68
N GLY A 371 30.12 -0.38 15.59
CA GLY A 371 30.97 0.67 16.16
C GLY A 371 31.02 1.96 15.36
N PHE A 372 30.35 2.01 14.18
CA PHE A 372 30.23 3.22 13.36
C PHE A 372 28.81 3.79 13.43
N VAL A 373 28.72 5.10 13.51
CA VAL A 373 27.47 5.85 13.27
C VAL A 373 27.76 6.90 12.22
N VAL A 374 26.96 6.90 11.15
CA VAL A 374 26.99 7.92 10.09
C VAL A 374 25.69 8.71 10.18
N ALA A 375 25.77 9.98 10.58
CA ALA A 375 24.65 10.89 10.63
C ALA A 375 24.54 11.65 9.31
N PRO A 376 23.45 11.48 8.54
CA PRO A 376 23.25 12.16 7.27
C PRO A 376 22.96 13.65 7.48
N HIS A 377 23.05 14.44 6.39
CA HIS A 377 22.72 15.87 6.39
C HIS A 377 21.25 16.14 6.76
N GLU A 378 20.32 15.31 6.25
CA GLU A 378 18.89 15.46 6.54
C GLU A 378 18.56 14.90 7.93
N ALA A 379 17.99 15.76 8.77
CA ALA A 379 17.59 15.42 10.13
C ALA A 379 16.17 14.85 10.13
N GLU A 380 16.05 13.53 10.12
CA GLU A 380 14.76 12.85 10.29
C GLU A 380 14.45 12.65 11.78
N LEU A 381 13.31 13.21 12.22
CA LEU A 381 12.79 13.03 13.58
C LEU A 381 11.46 12.29 13.53
N PHE A 382 11.23 11.44 14.53
CA PHE A 382 9.99 10.66 14.69
C PHE A 382 9.00 11.42 15.58
N ASP A 383 7.69 11.24 15.35
CA ASP A 383 6.69 11.81 16.25
C ASP A 383 6.89 11.28 17.68
N GLY A 384 6.99 12.21 18.64
CA GLY A 384 7.32 11.94 20.04
C GLY A 384 7.89 13.19 20.69
N THR A 385 8.61 13.02 21.80
CA THR A 385 9.33 14.10 22.47
C THR A 385 10.76 14.25 21.95
N VAL A 386 11.40 15.36 22.26
CA VAL A 386 12.82 15.61 21.96
C VAL A 386 13.70 14.53 22.63
N GLY A 387 13.44 14.19 23.90
CA GLY A 387 14.18 13.16 24.61
C GLY A 387 14.04 11.77 23.97
N GLU A 388 12.81 11.34 23.66
CA GLU A 388 12.54 10.06 22.96
C GLU A 388 13.23 9.98 21.60
N ASN A 389 13.42 11.11 20.93
CA ASN A 389 14.15 11.18 19.67
C ASN A 389 15.66 11.05 19.85
N VAL A 390 16.21 11.26 21.01
CA VAL A 390 17.67 11.20 21.27
C VAL A 390 18.06 9.83 21.81
N HIS A 391 17.53 9.43 22.96
CA HIS A 391 17.86 8.14 23.58
C HIS A 391 16.75 7.68 24.53
N VAL A 392 16.64 6.35 24.74
CA VAL A 392 15.66 5.75 25.67
C VAL A 392 15.99 6.09 27.12
N ASP A 393 17.29 6.14 27.45
CA ASP A 393 17.78 6.57 28.76
C ASP A 393 17.77 8.09 28.84
N ALA A 394 17.06 8.63 29.85
CA ALA A 394 16.86 10.06 30.02
C ALA A 394 18.16 10.81 30.40
N GLU A 395 19.09 10.17 31.14
CA GLU A 395 20.37 10.78 31.53
C GLU A 395 21.28 10.91 30.29
N VAL A 396 21.35 9.87 29.48
CA VAL A 396 22.10 9.87 28.20
C VAL A 396 21.51 10.91 27.25
N ALA A 397 20.17 10.98 27.16
CA ALA A 397 19.50 11.97 26.33
C ALA A 397 19.79 13.41 26.80
N ALA A 398 19.73 13.67 28.10
CA ALA A 398 20.01 14.98 28.65
C ALA A 398 21.46 15.43 28.41
N TRP A 399 22.44 14.54 28.64
CA TRP A 399 23.84 14.78 28.32
C TRP A 399 24.07 15.11 26.85
N ALA A 400 23.51 14.30 25.93
CA ALA A 400 23.69 14.50 24.50
C ALA A 400 23.02 15.79 24.01
N LEU A 401 21.86 16.16 24.56
CA LEU A 401 21.18 17.43 24.30
C LEU A 401 22.00 18.63 24.75
N GLU A 402 22.69 18.53 25.90
CA GLU A 402 23.60 19.56 26.37
C GLU A 402 24.81 19.74 25.45
N VAL A 403 25.45 18.63 25.03
CA VAL A 403 26.56 18.65 24.08
C VAL A 403 26.12 19.26 22.73
N ALA A 404 24.93 18.94 22.26
CA ALA A 404 24.36 19.53 21.03
C ALA A 404 23.77 20.93 21.20
N GLN A 405 23.93 21.56 22.38
CA GLN A 405 23.46 22.93 22.69
C GLN A 405 21.95 23.11 22.44
N CYS A 406 21.13 22.15 22.91
CA CYS A 406 19.67 22.17 22.75
C CYS A 406 18.92 22.91 23.86
N GLY A 407 19.60 23.61 24.78
CA GLY A 407 18.99 24.29 25.94
C GLY A 407 18.01 25.42 25.60
N ASP A 408 18.00 25.93 24.39
CA ASP A 408 17.07 26.96 23.90
C ASP A 408 15.73 26.38 23.39
N ILE A 409 15.57 25.07 23.40
CA ILE A 409 14.30 24.43 22.97
C ILE A 409 13.26 24.61 24.09
N PRO A 410 12.16 25.39 23.85
CA PRO A 410 11.15 25.61 24.88
C PRO A 410 10.47 24.29 25.26
N GLY A 411 10.51 23.92 26.55
CA GLY A 411 10.00 22.64 27.06
C GLY A 411 11.05 21.52 27.11
N GLY A 412 12.30 21.79 26.70
CA GLY A 412 13.42 20.86 26.82
C GLY A 412 13.17 19.49 26.23
N ALA A 413 13.57 18.43 26.96
CA ALA A 413 13.43 17.04 26.52
C ALA A 413 11.96 16.59 26.34
N GLU A 414 11.01 17.20 27.07
CA GLU A 414 9.58 16.87 27.01
C GLU A 414 8.86 17.55 25.85
N LYS A 415 9.50 18.45 25.12
CA LYS A 415 8.92 19.13 23.95
C LYS A 415 8.58 18.13 22.86
N ARG A 416 7.32 18.09 22.45
CA ARG A 416 6.90 17.31 21.27
C ARG A 416 7.49 17.90 19.98
N VAL A 417 8.03 17.01 19.14
CA VAL A 417 8.64 17.40 17.88
C VAL A 417 7.64 17.42 16.73
N GLY A 418 6.54 16.67 16.85
CA GLY A 418 5.55 16.46 15.79
C GLY A 418 6.10 15.61 14.63
N GLU A 419 5.21 15.28 13.71
CA GLU A 419 5.54 14.48 12.53
C GLU A 419 6.67 15.14 11.73
N GLU A 420 7.76 14.42 11.43
CA GLU A 420 8.98 14.93 10.78
C GLU A 420 9.63 16.13 11.48
N GLY A 421 9.37 16.34 12.76
CA GLY A 421 9.94 17.45 13.52
C GLY A 421 9.34 18.82 13.18
N ARG A 422 8.11 18.91 12.67
CA ARG A 422 7.47 20.16 12.19
C ARG A 422 7.29 21.22 13.29
N LEU A 423 7.30 20.82 14.56
CA LEU A 423 7.14 21.75 15.68
C LEU A 423 8.47 22.34 16.14
N LEU A 424 9.58 22.03 15.48
CA LEU A 424 10.91 22.56 15.72
C LEU A 424 11.39 23.43 14.54
N SER A 425 12.25 24.41 14.82
CA SER A 425 12.96 25.12 13.75
C SER A 425 13.98 24.22 13.07
N GLY A 426 14.48 24.60 11.88
CA GLY A 426 15.49 23.83 11.14
C GLY A 426 16.73 23.54 11.98
N GLY A 427 17.28 24.55 12.67
CA GLY A 427 18.44 24.43 13.54
C GLY A 427 18.16 23.57 14.79
N GLN A 428 16.95 23.64 15.36
CA GLN A 428 16.57 22.77 16.48
C GLN A 428 16.49 21.31 16.02
N ARG A 429 15.90 21.03 14.86
CA ARG A 429 15.85 19.66 14.31
C ARG A 429 17.25 19.08 14.09
N GLN A 430 18.15 19.85 13.48
CA GLN A 430 19.52 19.42 13.25
C GLN A 430 20.25 19.11 14.56
N ARG A 431 20.11 19.96 15.59
CA ARG A 431 20.75 19.74 16.89
C ARG A 431 20.20 18.52 17.62
N VAL A 432 18.89 18.25 17.55
CA VAL A 432 18.29 17.03 18.11
C VAL A 432 18.81 15.77 17.38
N ALA A 433 18.93 15.81 16.05
CA ALA A 433 19.52 14.71 15.29
C ALA A 433 21.00 14.49 15.60
N LEU A 434 21.76 15.58 15.78
CA LEU A 434 23.15 15.52 16.25
C LEU A 434 23.23 14.92 17.66
N ALA A 435 22.36 15.33 18.59
CA ALA A 435 22.30 14.75 19.93
C ALA A 435 22.05 13.24 19.88
N ARG A 436 21.14 12.76 19.01
CA ARG A 436 20.91 11.33 18.79
C ARG A 436 22.19 10.59 18.36
N ALA A 437 22.92 11.17 17.42
CA ALA A 437 24.17 10.57 16.93
C ALA A 437 25.26 10.52 18.01
N ILE A 438 25.32 11.54 18.86
CA ILE A 438 26.23 11.60 20.01
C ILE A 438 25.83 10.61 21.10
N ALA A 439 24.52 10.51 21.40
CA ALA A 439 23.98 9.61 22.42
C ALA A 439 24.24 8.12 22.10
N ALA A 440 24.35 7.76 20.82
CA ALA A 440 24.73 6.41 20.39
C ALA A 440 26.17 6.03 20.77
N ASP A 441 26.99 6.98 21.12
CA ASP A 441 28.37 6.89 21.59
C ASP A 441 29.28 5.88 20.83
N PRO A 442 29.32 5.90 19.47
CA PRO A 442 30.07 4.94 18.67
C PRO A 442 31.60 5.13 18.81
N GLU A 443 32.38 4.10 18.46
CA GLU A 443 33.84 4.21 18.33
C GLU A 443 34.24 5.24 17.26
N VAL A 444 33.49 5.25 16.14
CA VAL A 444 33.68 6.18 15.02
C VAL A 444 32.35 6.86 14.68
N LEU A 445 32.33 8.17 14.80
CA LEU A 445 31.19 9.03 14.44
C LEU A 445 31.51 9.81 13.18
N VAL A 446 30.65 9.70 12.17
CA VAL A 446 30.73 10.50 10.94
C VAL A 446 29.53 11.42 10.87
N LEU A 447 29.77 12.72 10.77
CA LEU A 447 28.74 13.76 10.70
C LEU A 447 28.80 14.44 9.34
N GLN A 448 27.68 14.48 8.61
CA GLN A 448 27.58 15.16 7.31
C GLN A 448 26.77 16.45 7.49
N GLU A 449 27.42 17.60 7.31
CA GLU A 449 26.83 18.94 7.43
C GLU A 449 25.94 19.10 8.68
N PRO A 450 26.46 18.85 9.90
CA PRO A 450 25.64 18.72 11.10
C PRO A 450 25.05 20.04 11.62
N THR A 451 25.47 21.20 11.08
CA THR A 451 25.12 22.52 11.64
C THR A 451 24.78 23.59 10.59
N THR A 452 24.37 23.20 9.37
CA THR A 452 24.05 24.15 8.28
C THR A 452 22.89 25.09 8.56
N ALA A 453 21.94 24.69 9.40
CA ALA A 453 20.77 25.51 9.78
C ALA A 453 20.98 26.22 11.15
N VAL A 454 22.22 26.28 11.65
CA VAL A 454 22.57 26.85 12.95
C VAL A 454 23.43 28.11 12.75
N ASP A 455 23.27 29.13 13.60
CA ASP A 455 24.09 30.34 13.56
C ASP A 455 25.55 30.06 13.95
N SER A 456 26.48 30.89 13.50
CA SER A 456 27.93 30.70 13.65
C SER A 456 28.40 30.63 15.11
N VAL A 457 27.76 31.35 16.03
CA VAL A 457 28.12 31.34 17.46
C VAL A 457 27.73 30.01 18.10
N THR A 458 26.52 29.55 17.80
CA THR A 458 26.05 28.24 18.27
C THR A 458 26.83 27.09 17.60
N GLN A 459 27.19 27.20 16.33
CA GLN A 459 28.07 26.24 15.64
C GLN A 459 29.42 26.08 16.36
N GLN A 460 30.05 27.17 16.75
CA GLN A 460 31.33 27.15 17.46
C GLN A 460 31.19 26.41 18.80
N ARG A 461 30.14 26.71 19.58
CA ARG A 461 29.88 26.06 20.86
C ARG A 461 29.64 24.57 20.73
N ILE A 462 28.90 24.15 19.69
CA ILE A 462 28.65 22.75 19.36
C ILE A 462 29.95 22.04 19.01
N ALA A 463 30.76 22.62 18.13
CA ALA A 463 32.02 22.02 17.70
C ALA A 463 32.97 21.80 18.89
N GLU A 464 33.12 22.80 19.79
CA GLU A 464 33.90 22.70 21.01
C GLU A 464 33.36 21.66 21.99
N ALA A 465 32.02 21.62 22.19
CA ALA A 465 31.38 20.65 23.07
C ALA A 465 31.55 19.21 22.57
N VAL A 466 31.39 18.98 21.29
CA VAL A 466 31.58 17.66 20.66
C VAL A 466 33.06 17.25 20.77
N ALA A 467 33.98 18.17 20.49
CA ALA A 467 35.41 17.87 20.60
C ALA A 467 35.82 17.45 22.03
N ARG A 468 35.27 18.13 23.06
CA ARG A 468 35.49 17.74 24.46
C ARG A 468 34.84 16.40 24.81
N ALA A 469 33.58 16.21 24.37
CA ALA A 469 32.83 14.98 24.68
C ALA A 469 33.40 13.73 24.00
N ARG A 470 34.12 13.90 22.93
CA ARG A 470 34.63 12.79 22.11
C ARG A 470 36.15 12.86 21.86
N ALA A 471 36.89 13.44 22.78
CA ALA A 471 38.32 13.63 22.66
C ALA A 471 39.11 12.31 22.52
N ASP A 472 38.61 11.22 23.07
CA ASP A 472 39.21 9.87 23.05
C ASP A 472 38.70 8.98 21.91
N LYS A 473 37.73 9.44 21.09
CA LYS A 473 37.11 8.69 20.01
C LYS A 473 37.23 9.41 18.68
N VAL A 474 37.19 8.65 17.58
CA VAL A 474 37.28 9.24 16.24
C VAL A 474 35.96 9.90 15.86
N THR A 475 36.02 11.18 15.50
CA THR A 475 34.88 11.92 14.96
C THR A 475 35.29 12.63 13.67
N VAL A 476 34.69 12.24 12.55
CA VAL A 476 34.94 12.85 11.24
C VAL A 476 33.73 13.70 10.88
N VAL A 477 33.96 14.98 10.61
CA VAL A 477 32.91 15.93 10.24
C VAL A 477 33.15 16.40 8.81
N VAL A 478 32.21 16.12 7.93
CA VAL A 478 32.24 16.59 6.54
C VAL A 478 31.39 17.86 6.45
N THR A 479 32.03 19.02 6.31
CA THR A 479 31.34 20.31 6.35
C THR A 479 32.19 21.45 5.82
N GLU A 480 31.53 22.45 5.24
CA GLU A 480 32.13 23.75 4.89
C GLU A 480 32.19 24.73 6.08
N ALA A 481 31.53 24.43 7.20
CA ALA A 481 31.41 25.34 8.34
C ALA A 481 32.76 25.56 9.04
N PRO A 482 33.28 26.81 9.13
CA PRO A 482 34.62 27.11 9.67
C PRO A 482 34.83 26.67 11.11
N ALA A 483 33.77 26.68 11.93
CA ALA A 483 33.82 26.30 13.34
C ALA A 483 34.43 24.92 13.57
N TRP A 484 34.11 23.95 12.74
CA TRP A 484 34.63 22.57 12.82
C TRP A 484 36.09 22.48 12.41
N HIS A 485 36.50 23.26 11.42
CA HIS A 485 37.92 23.31 10.96
C HIS A 485 38.84 23.98 12.01
N VAL A 486 38.35 25.00 12.72
CA VAL A 486 39.11 25.61 13.83
C VAL A 486 39.36 24.60 14.95
N VAL A 487 38.34 23.89 15.40
CA VAL A 487 38.45 22.89 16.47
C VAL A 487 39.33 21.71 16.05
N ALA A 488 39.27 21.27 14.80
CA ALA A 488 40.12 20.21 14.26
C ALA A 488 41.60 20.60 14.23
N SER A 489 41.93 21.83 13.81
CA SER A 489 43.31 22.35 13.76
C SER A 489 43.92 22.52 15.15
N GLU A 490 43.15 22.91 16.15
CA GLU A 490 43.60 23.00 17.56
C GLU A 490 43.92 21.60 18.12
N GLY A 491 43.12 20.58 17.79
CA GLY A 491 43.36 19.19 18.16
C GLY A 491 44.67 18.64 17.57
N GLU A 492 44.99 18.92 16.30
CA GLU A 492 46.24 18.55 15.68
C GLU A 492 47.46 19.25 16.31
N ALA A 493 47.32 20.52 16.71
CA ALA A 493 48.39 21.28 17.37
C ALA A 493 48.76 20.69 18.73
N VAL A 494 47.74 20.26 19.50
CA VAL A 494 47.96 19.61 20.81
C VAL A 494 48.62 18.24 20.62
N THR A 495 48.26 17.48 19.61
CA THR A 495 48.83 16.15 19.36
C THR A 495 50.30 16.25 18.88
N LYS A 496 50.67 17.25 18.09
CA LYS A 496 52.04 17.51 17.67
C LYS A 496 52.91 18.06 18.82
N ALA A 497 52.36 18.81 19.73
CA ALA A 497 53.10 19.30 20.92
C ALA A 497 53.42 18.18 21.93
N GLY A 498 52.56 17.14 22.02
CA GLY A 498 52.79 15.96 22.87
C GLY A 498 53.81 14.94 22.37
N THR A 499 54.18 14.96 21.09
CA THR A 499 55.12 14.04 20.43
C THR A 499 56.50 14.66 20.11
N GLY A 500 56.71 15.94 20.42
CA GLY A 500 57.91 16.69 20.14
C GLY A 500 58.97 16.58 21.20
N GLY A 501 59.55 15.40 21.37
CA GLY A 501 60.77 15.17 22.20
C GLY A 501 61.59 14.03 21.67
N LYS A 502 62.35 14.24 20.56
CA LYS A 502 63.72 13.74 20.34
C LYS A 502 64.21 13.86 18.89
N ALA A 503 65.37 14.53 18.86
CA ALA A 503 66.49 14.37 17.91
C ALA A 503 66.28 14.93 16.51
N GLY A 504 67.00 15.88 16.05
CA GLY A 504 68.46 16.04 16.02
C GLY A 504 68.97 16.03 14.60
N ALA A 505 69.39 17.20 14.15
CA ALA A 505 70.56 17.51 13.33
C ALA A 505 70.85 16.78 11.97
N GLY A 506 71.08 17.59 11.00
CA GLY A 506 71.98 17.36 9.85
C GLY A 506 71.23 17.20 8.52
N SER A 507 71.52 17.86 7.50
CA SER A 507 72.57 18.68 6.91
C SER A 507 72.03 19.23 5.55
N GLU A 508 72.29 20.47 5.37
CA GLU A 508 72.75 21.25 4.22
C GLU A 508 72.78 20.65 2.79
N ALA A 509 72.50 21.59 1.93
CA ALA A 509 72.95 21.78 0.55
C ALA A 509 72.19 20.99 -0.51
N GLU A 510 71.77 21.53 -1.62
CA GLU A 510 72.35 22.49 -2.54
C GLU A 510 71.33 23.08 -3.51
N ARG A 511 71.57 24.32 -3.89
CA ARG A 511 70.93 25.06 -5.01
C ARG A 511 71.28 24.38 -6.34
N GLU A 512 70.57 24.56 -7.39
CA GLU A 512 70.50 25.70 -8.29
C GLU A 512 69.49 25.45 -9.44
N PRO A 513 69.13 26.53 -10.18
CA PRO A 513 67.92 26.58 -10.99
C PRO A 513 68.19 26.52 -12.49
N THR A 514 67.21 26.40 -13.27
CA THR A 514 67.06 26.82 -14.70
C THR A 514 65.75 26.24 -15.21
N GLY A 515 64.91 26.86 -15.93
CA GLY A 515 64.83 27.99 -16.80
C GLY A 515 63.81 27.66 -17.89
N VAL A 516 62.84 28.53 -18.07
CA VAL A 516 62.29 28.99 -19.36
C VAL A 516 62.08 27.95 -20.48
N ASP A 517 60.86 27.74 -20.96
CA ASP A 517 60.23 28.39 -22.10
C ASP A 517 58.94 27.69 -22.59
N HIS A 518 58.00 28.51 -22.92
CA HIS A 518 56.95 28.48 -23.95
C HIS A 518 56.54 27.17 -24.66
N ALA A 519 55.26 26.86 -24.54
CA ALA A 519 54.31 26.96 -25.66
C ALA A 519 52.88 26.77 -25.14
#